data_4d729503eb4717e9eed5ce92a1cbc0f8
#
_entry.id   4d729503eb4717e9eed5ce92a1cbc0f8
#
_cell.length_a   1.000
_cell.length_b   1.000
_cell.length_c   1.000
_cell.angle_alpha   90.00
_cell.angle_beta   90.00
_cell.angle_gamma   90.00
#
_symmetry.space_group_name_H-M   'P 1'
#
loop_
_entity.id
_entity.type
_entity.pdbx_description
1 polymer ?
#
loop_
_entity_poly.entity_id
_entity_poly.type
_entity_poly.pdbx_seq_one_letter_code
_entity_poly.pdbx_strand_id
1 'polypeptide(L)'
;YADIDGHLVLKNGKLNVLPVFQVEEDLDFSVGNIDFIGTVVVRGSVREGFSINSSGNVEVNGVVEGAKIASGGDVTIHGGIRGMGKARISAQGDITVGFIDQATVRSKKNLNVKNAVLHSDIGAHGSVTVAGGSKAQIAGGKIQAGSEVICLNLGSEMGTRTEVTVGVLPEYVERRKELLEVLESDDANYKKVETNIQYLKKLESSGQLDEAKRSILISLMKASFQLQSKLKSEGDELRELEERIEMSKTKGCVRVRGACYPGVTISIRGLTYIVREEQKFCAFVFEG
;
A
#
# COMPACT_ATOMS: atom_id res chain seq x y z
N TYR A 1 36.38 -22.00 0.18
CA TYR A 1 35.43 -20.86 0.32
C TYR A 1 34.49 -20.85 -0.86
N ALA A 2 33.24 -20.46 -0.67
CA ALA A 2 32.30 -20.21 -1.75
C ALA A 2 32.53 -18.79 -2.28
N ASP A 3 32.45 -18.63 -3.62
CA ASP A 3 32.60 -17.33 -4.27
C ASP A 3 31.30 -16.51 -4.29
N ILE A 4 30.18 -17.14 -3.88
CA ILE A 4 28.85 -16.54 -3.84
C ILE A 4 28.14 -16.89 -2.54
N ASP A 5 27.28 -16.02 -2.06
CA ASP A 5 26.31 -16.31 -1.01
C ASP A 5 25.15 -17.13 -1.57
N GLY A 6 24.64 -18.12 -0.82
CA GLY A 6 23.55 -18.93 -1.31
C GLY A 6 23.20 -20.13 -0.45
N HIS A 7 22.30 -20.95 -0.95
CA HIS A 7 21.84 -22.19 -0.32
C HIS A 7 22.88 -23.30 -0.50
N LEU A 8 23.33 -23.88 0.61
CA LEU A 8 24.29 -24.96 0.60
C LEU A 8 23.59 -26.31 0.33
N VAL A 9 23.93 -26.95 -0.77
CA VAL A 9 23.35 -28.21 -1.19
C VAL A 9 24.43 -29.29 -1.37
N LEU A 10 24.23 -30.46 -0.74
CA LEU A 10 25.07 -31.61 -0.99
C LEU A 10 24.49 -32.42 -2.18
N LYS A 11 25.18 -32.40 -3.34
CA LYS A 11 24.77 -33.15 -4.54
C LYS A 11 25.91 -34.02 -5.02
N ASN A 12 25.66 -35.32 -5.13
CA ASN A 12 26.66 -36.32 -5.60
C ASN A 12 27.96 -36.28 -4.78
N GLY A 13 27.89 -36.10 -3.45
CA GLY A 13 29.04 -36.01 -2.55
C GLY A 13 29.84 -34.71 -2.64
N LYS A 14 29.37 -33.71 -3.41
CA LYS A 14 29.98 -32.38 -3.51
C LYS A 14 29.07 -31.32 -2.91
N LEU A 15 29.69 -30.40 -2.15
CA LEU A 15 29.01 -29.21 -1.67
C LEU A 15 28.91 -28.17 -2.78
N ASN A 16 27.69 -27.70 -3.02
CA ASN A 16 27.38 -26.63 -3.96
C ASN A 16 26.72 -25.49 -3.23
N VAL A 17 27.01 -24.26 -3.60
CA VAL A 17 26.30 -23.05 -3.16
C VAL A 17 25.43 -22.57 -4.31
N LEU A 18 24.13 -22.50 -4.10
CA LEU A 18 23.16 -22.09 -5.13
C LEU A 18 22.54 -20.73 -4.76
N PRO A 19 22.46 -19.79 -5.72
CA PRO A 19 21.80 -18.50 -5.48
C PRO A 19 20.25 -18.61 -5.45
N VAL A 20 19.74 -19.84 -5.40
CA VAL A 20 18.30 -20.15 -5.41
C VAL A 20 17.99 -21.10 -4.26
N PHE A 21 17.01 -20.71 -3.43
CA PHE A 21 16.41 -21.56 -2.43
C PHE A 21 15.11 -22.16 -2.98
N GLN A 22 15.06 -23.47 -3.11
CA GLN A 22 13.93 -24.18 -3.70
C GLN A 22 13.18 -24.99 -2.63
N VAL A 23 11.86 -24.79 -2.57
CA VAL A 23 10.91 -25.58 -1.77
C VAL A 23 10.12 -26.43 -2.74
N GLU A 24 10.22 -27.76 -2.63
CA GLU A 24 9.62 -28.71 -3.59
C GLU A 24 8.10 -28.85 -3.42
N GLU A 25 7.59 -28.59 -2.23
CA GLU A 25 6.17 -28.69 -1.87
C GLU A 25 5.63 -27.35 -1.37
N ASP A 26 4.64 -27.38 -0.51
CA ASP A 26 4.09 -26.17 0.12
C ASP A 26 5.07 -25.60 1.14
N LEU A 27 5.04 -24.28 1.29
CA LEU A 27 5.67 -23.59 2.41
C LEU A 27 4.71 -23.63 3.59
N ASP A 28 5.02 -24.49 4.54
CA ASP A 28 4.24 -24.76 5.75
C ASP A 28 5.14 -24.96 6.98
N PHE A 29 4.63 -25.59 8.04
CA PHE A 29 5.38 -25.87 9.27
C PHE A 29 6.62 -26.75 9.06
N SER A 30 6.70 -27.53 7.99
CA SER A 30 7.86 -28.41 7.71
C SER A 30 9.07 -27.60 7.24
N VAL A 31 8.88 -26.45 6.60
CA VAL A 31 9.91 -25.57 6.09
C VAL A 31 10.09 -24.33 7.00
N GLY A 32 8.99 -23.76 7.48
CA GLY A 32 8.98 -22.55 8.28
C GLY A 32 9.12 -21.25 7.44
N ASN A 33 9.45 -20.16 8.11
CA ASN A 33 9.68 -18.87 7.44
C ASN A 33 11.01 -18.88 6.68
N ILE A 34 11.03 -18.24 5.52
CA ILE A 34 12.24 -18.13 4.68
C ILE A 34 12.78 -16.70 4.74
N ASP A 35 14.08 -16.58 5.05
CA ASP A 35 14.87 -15.35 4.89
C ASP A 35 16.11 -15.72 4.08
N PHE A 36 16.23 -15.23 2.83
CA PHE A 36 17.23 -15.68 1.90
C PHE A 36 17.79 -14.55 1.02
N ILE A 37 19.11 -14.54 0.84
CA ILE A 37 19.82 -13.49 0.07
C ILE A 37 19.69 -13.67 -1.46
N GLY A 38 19.06 -14.70 -1.96
CA GLY A 38 18.93 -14.99 -3.39
C GLY A 38 17.49 -15.13 -3.80
N THR A 39 17.26 -15.82 -4.91
CA THR A 39 15.92 -16.12 -5.42
C THR A 39 15.28 -17.27 -4.63
N VAL A 40 14.00 -17.14 -4.30
CA VAL A 40 13.20 -18.18 -3.66
C VAL A 40 12.18 -18.73 -4.64
N VAL A 41 12.14 -20.05 -4.80
CA VAL A 41 11.16 -20.77 -5.64
C VAL A 41 10.37 -21.75 -4.79
N VAL A 42 9.06 -21.58 -4.71
CA VAL A 42 8.12 -22.50 -4.04
C VAL A 42 7.30 -23.22 -5.11
N ARG A 43 7.47 -24.52 -5.23
CA ARG A 43 6.74 -25.36 -6.19
C ARG A 43 5.26 -25.52 -5.85
N GLY A 44 4.95 -25.50 -4.58
CA GLY A 44 3.60 -25.55 -4.05
C GLY A 44 3.01 -24.18 -3.71
N SER A 45 2.21 -24.15 -2.69
CA SER A 45 1.55 -22.96 -2.14
C SER A 45 2.26 -22.44 -0.90
N VAL A 46 2.04 -21.16 -0.58
CA VAL A 46 2.49 -20.57 0.69
C VAL A 46 1.29 -20.50 1.62
N ARG A 47 1.37 -21.20 2.74
CA ARG A 47 0.27 -21.33 3.69
C ARG A 47 0.16 -20.12 4.61
N GLU A 48 -1.01 -19.97 5.22
CA GLU A 48 -1.31 -18.87 6.13
C GLU A 48 -0.32 -18.79 7.30
N GLY A 49 0.12 -17.56 7.62
CA GLY A 49 1.00 -17.27 8.74
C GLY A 49 2.50 -17.36 8.43
N PHE A 50 2.87 -17.92 7.27
CA PHE A 50 4.27 -17.98 6.85
C PHE A 50 4.73 -16.72 6.14
N SER A 51 6.05 -16.55 6.08
CA SER A 51 6.67 -15.41 5.42
C SER A 51 7.88 -15.82 4.58
N ILE A 52 8.04 -15.12 3.45
CA ILE A 52 9.23 -15.16 2.60
C ILE A 52 9.82 -13.76 2.55
N ASN A 53 11.08 -13.64 2.94
CA ASN A 53 11.90 -12.46 2.72
C ASN A 53 13.06 -12.87 1.82
N SER A 54 13.17 -12.23 0.66
CA SER A 54 14.17 -12.54 -0.36
C SER A 54 14.80 -11.25 -0.88
N SER A 55 16.12 -11.18 -0.97
CA SER A 55 16.77 -10.06 -1.64
C SER A 55 16.73 -10.18 -3.18
N GLY A 56 16.46 -11.37 -3.70
CA GLY A 56 16.24 -11.66 -5.14
C GLY A 56 14.76 -11.77 -5.49
N ASN A 57 14.45 -12.57 -6.51
CA ASN A 57 13.09 -12.81 -6.97
C ASN A 57 12.37 -13.85 -6.09
N VAL A 58 11.04 -13.82 -6.11
CA VAL A 58 10.21 -14.85 -5.50
C VAL A 58 9.26 -15.43 -6.55
N GLU A 59 9.28 -16.75 -6.71
CA GLU A 59 8.36 -17.48 -7.58
C GLU A 59 7.56 -18.48 -6.76
N VAL A 60 6.23 -18.47 -6.90
CA VAL A 60 5.29 -19.41 -6.26
C VAL A 60 4.40 -20.01 -7.33
N ASN A 61 4.46 -21.34 -7.51
CA ASN A 61 3.63 -22.02 -8.51
C ASN A 61 2.18 -22.16 -8.06
N GLY A 62 1.94 -22.32 -6.76
CA GLY A 62 0.62 -22.46 -6.16
C GLY A 62 -0.03 -21.12 -5.80
N VAL A 63 -0.80 -21.14 -4.73
CA VAL A 63 -1.54 -19.98 -4.17
C VAL A 63 -0.85 -19.48 -2.91
N VAL A 64 -0.90 -18.17 -2.68
CA VAL A 64 -0.46 -17.56 -1.44
C VAL A 64 -1.68 -17.32 -0.56
N GLU A 65 -1.75 -17.97 0.60
CA GLU A 65 -2.87 -17.92 1.53
C GLU A 65 -2.46 -17.16 2.79
N GLY A 66 -3.01 -15.95 3.01
CA GLY A 66 -2.81 -15.18 4.24
C GLY A 66 -1.35 -14.95 4.69
N ALA A 67 -0.40 -15.04 3.76
CA ALA A 67 1.05 -15.03 4.02
C ALA A 67 1.68 -13.67 3.70
N LYS A 68 2.95 -13.49 4.11
CA LYS A 68 3.72 -12.28 3.82
C LYS A 68 4.89 -12.59 2.89
N ILE A 69 5.03 -11.81 1.83
CA ILE A 69 6.16 -11.94 0.89
C ILE A 69 6.80 -10.57 0.68
N ALA A 70 8.10 -10.49 0.93
CA ALA A 70 8.92 -9.33 0.61
C ALA A 70 10.05 -9.78 -0.34
N SER A 71 10.14 -9.12 -1.50
CA SER A 71 11.14 -9.42 -2.52
C SER A 71 11.94 -8.17 -2.88
N GLY A 72 13.27 -8.31 -2.95
CA GLY A 72 14.16 -7.29 -3.50
C GLY A 72 14.15 -7.24 -5.04
N GLY A 73 13.56 -8.25 -5.69
CA GLY A 73 13.37 -8.34 -7.15
C GLY A 73 11.89 -8.42 -7.53
N ASP A 74 11.59 -9.27 -8.49
CA ASP A 74 10.25 -9.51 -8.99
C ASP A 74 9.53 -10.59 -8.17
N VAL A 75 8.19 -10.56 -8.17
CA VAL A 75 7.34 -11.59 -7.57
C VAL A 75 6.44 -12.19 -8.64
N THR A 76 6.52 -13.50 -8.84
CA THR A 76 5.62 -14.23 -9.73
C THR A 76 4.84 -15.29 -8.95
N ILE A 77 3.50 -15.19 -8.97
CA ILE A 77 2.60 -16.15 -8.33
C ILE A 77 1.67 -16.71 -9.41
N HIS A 78 1.94 -17.93 -9.86
CA HIS A 78 1.20 -18.52 -10.99
C HIS A 78 -0.28 -18.81 -10.65
N GLY A 79 -0.56 -19.21 -9.43
CA GLY A 79 -1.93 -19.37 -8.92
C GLY A 79 -2.59 -18.04 -8.66
N GLY A 80 -2.49 -17.54 -7.44
CA GLY A 80 -3.09 -16.27 -7.04
C GLY A 80 -2.87 -15.98 -5.56
N ILE A 81 -3.46 -14.91 -5.07
CA ILE A 81 -3.39 -14.50 -3.68
C ILE A 81 -4.79 -14.58 -3.08
N ARG A 82 -4.97 -15.46 -2.09
CA ARG A 82 -6.15 -15.52 -1.22
C ARG A 82 -5.76 -14.91 0.13
N GLY A 83 -5.97 -13.61 0.25
CA GLY A 83 -5.36 -12.83 1.32
C GLY A 83 -6.03 -12.97 2.68
N MET A 84 -7.34 -13.21 2.73
CA MET A 84 -8.14 -13.25 3.97
C MET A 84 -7.94 -12.02 4.88
N GLY A 85 -7.63 -10.86 4.28
CA GLY A 85 -7.28 -9.62 4.97
C GLY A 85 -5.88 -9.60 5.63
N LYS A 86 -5.11 -10.68 5.54
CA LYS A 86 -3.81 -10.85 6.22
C LYS A 86 -2.62 -10.81 5.27
N ALA A 87 -2.80 -11.22 4.01
CA ALA A 87 -1.71 -11.28 3.05
C ALA A 87 -1.13 -9.89 2.75
N ARG A 88 0.20 -9.80 2.79
CA ARG A 88 0.96 -8.61 2.41
C ARG A 88 2.09 -9.01 1.48
N ILE A 89 2.04 -8.53 0.26
CA ILE A 89 3.03 -8.83 -0.78
C ILE A 89 3.71 -7.53 -1.19
N SER A 90 5.02 -7.51 -1.16
CA SER A 90 5.82 -6.36 -1.60
C SER A 90 6.98 -6.80 -2.51
N ALA A 91 7.20 -6.05 -3.57
CA ALA A 91 8.31 -6.26 -4.50
C ALA A 91 8.97 -4.94 -4.88
N GLN A 92 10.30 -4.94 -4.98
CA GLN A 92 11.03 -3.82 -5.57
C GLN A 92 10.95 -3.82 -7.11
N GLY A 93 10.60 -4.96 -7.69
CA GLY A 93 10.36 -5.17 -9.11
C GLY A 93 8.89 -5.25 -9.49
N ASP A 94 8.62 -5.97 -10.57
CA ASP A 94 7.27 -6.24 -11.06
C ASP A 94 6.59 -7.36 -10.26
N ILE A 95 5.27 -7.29 -10.17
CA ILE A 95 4.47 -8.38 -9.61
C ILE A 95 3.57 -8.95 -10.70
N THR A 96 3.63 -10.27 -10.90
CA THR A 96 2.74 -10.99 -11.81
C THR A 96 1.98 -12.07 -11.04
N VAL A 97 0.64 -12.06 -11.14
CA VAL A 97 -0.21 -12.96 -10.35
C VAL A 97 -1.47 -13.37 -11.11
N GLY A 98 -2.01 -14.56 -10.78
CA GLY A 98 -3.23 -15.06 -11.37
C GLY A 98 -4.47 -14.27 -10.96
N PHE A 99 -4.69 -14.11 -9.66
CA PHE A 99 -5.76 -13.29 -9.06
C PHE A 99 -5.33 -12.76 -7.69
N ILE A 100 -6.02 -11.72 -7.23
CA ILE A 100 -5.83 -11.15 -5.89
C ILE A 100 -7.20 -10.99 -5.22
N ASP A 101 -7.34 -11.55 -4.02
CA ASP A 101 -8.55 -11.43 -3.21
C ASP A 101 -8.19 -11.10 -1.75
N GLN A 102 -8.77 -10.03 -1.21
CA GLN A 102 -8.62 -9.55 0.17
C GLN A 102 -7.15 -9.45 0.64
N ALA A 103 -6.29 -8.82 -0.17
CA ALA A 103 -4.86 -8.69 0.10
C ALA A 103 -4.36 -7.25 -0.06
N THR A 104 -3.21 -6.97 0.57
CA THR A 104 -2.42 -5.77 0.33
C THR A 104 -1.23 -6.12 -0.55
N VAL A 105 -1.09 -5.45 -1.70
CA VAL A 105 -0.01 -5.70 -2.67
C VAL A 105 0.66 -4.39 -3.08
N ARG A 106 1.98 -4.34 -2.98
CA ARG A 106 2.80 -3.16 -3.30
C ARG A 106 3.93 -3.53 -4.26
N SER A 107 3.98 -2.90 -5.42
CA SER A 107 5.05 -3.03 -6.40
C SER A 107 5.74 -1.68 -6.60
N LYS A 108 7.07 -1.67 -6.64
CA LYS A 108 7.84 -0.48 -7.01
C LYS A 108 7.95 -0.29 -8.54
N LYS A 109 7.42 -1.24 -9.32
CA LYS A 109 7.26 -1.15 -10.77
C LYS A 109 5.81 -1.38 -11.17
N ASN A 110 5.52 -2.44 -11.90
CA ASN A 110 4.20 -2.73 -12.45
C ASN A 110 3.55 -3.91 -11.73
N LEU A 111 2.23 -3.95 -11.76
CA LEU A 111 1.43 -5.08 -11.31
C LEU A 111 0.61 -5.65 -12.46
N ASN A 112 0.82 -6.93 -12.77
CA ASN A 112 0.10 -7.65 -13.80
C ASN A 112 -0.76 -8.75 -13.17
N VAL A 113 -2.07 -8.67 -13.34
CA VAL A 113 -3.04 -9.65 -12.83
C VAL A 113 -3.79 -10.26 -14.00
N LYS A 114 -3.84 -11.60 -14.08
CA LYS A 114 -4.48 -12.30 -15.20
C LYS A 114 -6.01 -12.27 -15.13
N ASN A 115 -6.59 -12.47 -13.94
CA ASN A 115 -8.03 -12.68 -13.82
C ASN A 115 -8.75 -11.56 -13.07
N ALA A 116 -8.55 -11.44 -11.75
CA ALA A 116 -9.35 -10.52 -10.96
C ALA A 116 -8.56 -9.90 -9.78
N VAL A 117 -8.95 -8.68 -9.43
CA VAL A 117 -8.57 -8.03 -8.17
C VAL A 117 -9.86 -7.73 -7.41
N LEU A 118 -10.03 -8.38 -6.25
CA LEU A 118 -11.23 -8.30 -5.43
C LEU A 118 -10.89 -7.80 -4.03
N HIS A 119 -11.64 -6.82 -3.53
CA HIS A 119 -11.59 -6.31 -2.15
C HIS A 119 -10.17 -6.08 -1.60
N SER A 120 -9.27 -5.58 -2.45
CA SER A 120 -7.84 -5.52 -2.17
C SER A 120 -7.30 -4.09 -2.18
N ASP A 121 -6.19 -3.89 -1.48
CA ASP A 121 -5.46 -2.64 -1.45
C ASP A 121 -4.17 -2.78 -2.27
N ILE A 122 -4.16 -2.15 -3.43
CA ILE A 122 -3.13 -2.29 -4.46
C ILE A 122 -2.37 -0.97 -4.63
N GLY A 123 -1.04 -1.05 -4.65
CA GLY A 123 -0.18 0.08 -5.01
C GLY A 123 0.91 -0.35 -5.99
N ALA A 124 1.01 0.34 -7.12
CA ALA A 124 2.10 0.19 -8.08
C ALA A 124 2.69 1.56 -8.45
N HIS A 125 4.02 1.67 -8.50
CA HIS A 125 4.65 2.91 -8.96
C HIS A 125 4.45 3.14 -10.47
N GLY A 126 4.39 2.07 -11.24
CA GLY A 126 4.10 2.09 -12.68
C GLY A 126 2.61 1.87 -12.95
N SER A 127 2.31 0.86 -13.75
CA SER A 127 0.97 0.51 -14.17
C SER A 127 0.37 -0.66 -13.41
N VAL A 128 -0.96 -0.69 -13.33
CA VAL A 128 -1.75 -1.85 -12.90
C VAL A 128 -2.53 -2.36 -14.09
N THR A 129 -2.24 -3.58 -14.52
CA THR A 129 -2.93 -4.23 -15.65
C THR A 129 -3.68 -5.46 -15.16
N VAL A 130 -4.99 -5.48 -15.37
CA VAL A 130 -5.85 -6.63 -15.08
C VAL A 130 -6.48 -7.09 -16.40
N ALA A 131 -5.76 -7.99 -17.10
CA ALA A 131 -6.14 -8.46 -18.42
C ALA A 131 -5.62 -9.89 -18.66
N GLY A 132 -6.43 -10.76 -19.19
CA GLY A 132 -6.01 -12.14 -19.53
C GLY A 132 -7.15 -13.12 -19.66
N GLY A 133 -8.28 -12.87 -19.04
CA GLY A 133 -9.48 -13.70 -19.15
C GLY A 133 -10.72 -12.91 -19.52
N SER A 134 -11.74 -13.57 -20.03
CA SER A 134 -13.04 -12.98 -20.33
C SER A 134 -13.79 -12.41 -19.11
N LYS A 135 -13.30 -12.73 -17.91
CA LYS A 135 -13.84 -12.25 -16.63
C LYS A 135 -12.85 -11.35 -15.85
N ALA A 136 -11.86 -10.80 -16.55
CA ALA A 136 -10.88 -9.93 -15.88
C ALA A 136 -11.56 -8.69 -15.32
N GLN A 137 -11.50 -8.49 -14.00
CA GLN A 137 -12.16 -7.37 -13.35
C GLN A 137 -11.42 -6.86 -12.13
N ILE A 138 -11.67 -5.61 -11.81
CA ILE A 138 -11.29 -4.98 -10.54
C ILE A 138 -12.60 -4.62 -9.84
N ALA A 139 -12.85 -5.18 -8.66
CA ALA A 139 -14.06 -4.91 -7.89
C ALA A 139 -13.78 -4.84 -6.39
N GLY A 140 -14.08 -3.69 -5.79
CA GLY A 140 -13.87 -3.44 -4.37
C GLY A 140 -12.42 -3.14 -3.98
N GLY A 141 -12.28 -2.32 -2.95
CA GLY A 141 -11.00 -1.92 -2.41
C GLY A 141 -10.39 -0.69 -3.09
N LYS A 142 -9.08 -0.57 -2.99
CA LYS A 142 -8.33 0.61 -3.41
C LYS A 142 -7.21 0.25 -4.36
N ILE A 143 -7.16 0.92 -5.50
CA ILE A 143 -6.15 0.71 -6.53
C ILE A 143 -5.41 2.02 -6.76
N GLN A 144 -4.11 2.00 -6.60
CA GLN A 144 -3.25 3.17 -6.80
C GLN A 144 -2.16 2.82 -7.82
N ALA A 145 -2.07 3.60 -8.89
CA ALA A 145 -1.03 3.45 -9.91
C ALA A 145 -0.37 4.79 -10.22
N GLY A 146 0.95 4.79 -10.30
CA GLY A 146 1.69 6.00 -10.65
C GLY A 146 1.42 6.48 -12.09
N SER A 147 1.15 5.55 -13.02
CA SER A 147 0.94 5.90 -14.43
C SER A 147 -0.46 5.57 -14.95
N GLU A 148 -0.85 4.31 -14.98
CA GLU A 148 -2.13 3.93 -15.57
C GLU A 148 -2.74 2.67 -14.93
N VAL A 149 -4.05 2.55 -15.06
CA VAL A 149 -4.81 1.33 -14.75
C VAL A 149 -5.50 0.85 -16.01
N ILE A 150 -5.25 -0.40 -16.39
CA ILE A 150 -5.88 -1.06 -17.54
C ILE A 150 -6.64 -2.27 -17.05
N CYS A 151 -7.93 -2.36 -17.32
CA CYS A 151 -8.74 -3.52 -16.98
C CYS A 151 -9.82 -3.81 -18.05
N LEU A 152 -10.38 -5.02 -18.00
CA LEU A 152 -11.54 -5.34 -18.80
C LEU A 152 -12.78 -4.73 -18.15
N ASN A 153 -13.08 -5.08 -16.89
CA ASN A 153 -14.21 -4.54 -16.15
C ASN A 153 -13.73 -3.82 -14.89
N LEU A 154 -14.35 -2.68 -14.58
CA LEU A 154 -14.08 -1.87 -13.40
C LEU A 154 -15.35 -1.68 -12.57
N GLY A 155 -15.30 -2.10 -11.31
CA GLY A 155 -16.46 -2.20 -10.44
C GLY A 155 -17.21 -3.53 -10.64
N SER A 156 -18.43 -3.58 -10.15
CA SER A 156 -19.35 -4.72 -10.28
C SER A 156 -20.78 -4.23 -10.46
N GLU A 157 -21.63 -5.07 -11.06
CA GLU A 157 -23.06 -4.81 -11.20
C GLU A 157 -23.77 -4.53 -9.86
N MET A 158 -23.21 -5.06 -8.76
CA MET A 158 -23.74 -4.82 -7.41
C MET A 158 -23.34 -3.46 -6.82
N GLY A 159 -22.63 -2.60 -7.57
CA GLY A 159 -22.21 -1.30 -7.11
C GLY A 159 -21.13 -1.35 -6.01
N THR A 160 -20.25 -2.35 -6.03
CA THR A 160 -19.18 -2.49 -5.04
C THR A 160 -18.27 -1.26 -5.06
N ARG A 161 -18.13 -0.61 -3.90
CA ARG A 161 -17.27 0.57 -3.78
C ARG A 161 -15.83 0.24 -4.17
N THR A 162 -15.37 0.88 -5.23
CA THR A 162 -14.04 0.69 -5.82
C THR A 162 -13.39 2.04 -6.03
N GLU A 163 -12.22 2.25 -5.43
CA GLU A 163 -11.48 3.51 -5.54
C GLU A 163 -10.25 3.30 -6.41
N VAL A 164 -10.10 4.11 -7.46
CA VAL A 164 -8.95 4.07 -8.36
C VAL A 164 -8.28 5.43 -8.39
N THR A 165 -7.00 5.46 -8.06
CA THR A 165 -6.18 6.70 -8.10
C THR A 165 -5.02 6.49 -9.05
N VAL A 166 -4.82 7.41 -10.00
CA VAL A 166 -3.72 7.36 -10.96
C VAL A 166 -3.02 8.71 -11.10
N GLY A 167 -1.77 8.64 -11.54
CA GLY A 167 -0.95 9.84 -11.81
C GLY A 167 -0.23 10.41 -10.59
N VAL A 168 -0.27 9.70 -9.46
CA VAL A 168 0.47 10.03 -8.23
C VAL A 168 1.05 8.73 -7.65
N LEU A 169 2.28 8.78 -7.14
CA LEU A 169 2.88 7.60 -6.51
C LEU A 169 2.11 7.19 -5.25
N PRO A 170 1.84 5.89 -5.06
CA PRO A 170 1.07 5.38 -3.93
C PRO A 170 1.61 5.82 -2.57
N GLU A 171 2.93 5.82 -2.39
CA GLU A 171 3.57 6.23 -1.15
C GLU A 171 3.31 7.69 -0.78
N TYR A 172 3.20 8.58 -1.77
CA TYR A 172 2.85 9.98 -1.51
C TYR A 172 1.39 10.13 -1.09
N VAL A 173 0.50 9.34 -1.67
CA VAL A 173 -0.93 9.34 -1.31
C VAL A 173 -1.11 8.84 0.12
N GLU A 174 -0.41 7.76 0.49
CA GLU A 174 -0.44 7.20 1.85
C GLU A 174 0.17 8.19 2.86
N ARG A 175 1.37 8.73 2.59
CA ARG A 175 2.04 9.67 3.49
C ARG A 175 1.23 10.95 3.70
N ARG A 176 0.63 11.48 2.62
CA ARG A 176 -0.25 12.66 2.72
C ARG A 176 -1.44 12.40 3.64
N LYS A 177 -2.06 11.21 3.52
CA LYS A 177 -3.18 10.83 4.37
C LYS A 177 -2.77 10.76 5.84
N GLU A 178 -1.66 10.08 6.14
CA GLU A 178 -1.12 9.98 7.50
C GLU A 178 -0.85 11.36 8.11
N LEU A 179 -0.18 12.25 7.37
CA LEU A 179 0.12 13.60 7.83
C LEU A 179 -1.13 14.42 8.12
N LEU A 180 -2.17 14.30 7.29
CA LEU A 180 -3.44 15.01 7.51
C LEU A 180 -4.15 14.50 8.78
N GLU A 181 -4.16 13.18 9.02
CA GLU A 181 -4.76 12.59 10.23
C GLU A 181 -4.00 13.03 11.50
N VAL A 182 -2.67 13.08 11.45
CA VAL A 182 -1.84 13.55 12.56
C VAL A 182 -2.05 15.04 12.83
N LEU A 183 -2.04 15.87 11.79
CA LEU A 183 -2.29 17.32 11.90
C LEU A 183 -3.68 17.61 12.51
N GLU A 184 -4.72 16.88 12.08
CA GLU A 184 -6.07 17.05 12.63
C GLU A 184 -6.12 16.69 14.13
N SER A 185 -5.47 15.59 14.50
CA SER A 185 -5.39 15.13 15.90
C SER A 185 -4.61 16.14 16.77
N ASP A 186 -3.47 16.61 16.29
CA ASP A 186 -2.62 17.53 17.05
C ASP A 186 -3.21 18.94 17.14
N ASP A 187 -3.91 19.42 16.11
CA ASP A 187 -4.66 20.66 16.15
C ASP A 187 -5.82 20.60 17.17
N ALA A 188 -6.55 19.48 17.21
CA ALA A 188 -7.59 19.27 18.21
C ALA A 188 -7.03 19.25 19.65
N ASN A 189 -5.85 18.66 19.85
CA ASN A 189 -5.15 18.65 21.14
C ASN A 189 -4.65 20.04 21.52
N TYR A 190 -4.07 20.76 20.58
CA TYR A 190 -3.61 22.15 20.78
C TYR A 190 -4.76 23.06 21.22
N LYS A 191 -5.91 23.00 20.54
CA LYS A 191 -7.11 23.77 20.91
C LYS A 191 -7.61 23.47 22.33
N LYS A 192 -7.57 22.20 22.76
CA LYS A 192 -7.92 21.81 24.14
C LYS A 192 -6.95 22.40 25.16
N VAL A 193 -5.64 22.32 24.88
CA VAL A 193 -4.60 22.89 25.76
C VAL A 193 -4.76 24.41 25.86
N GLU A 194 -4.96 25.12 24.75
CA GLU A 194 -5.18 26.56 24.70
C GLU A 194 -6.41 26.98 25.52
N THR A 195 -7.51 26.24 25.38
CA THR A 195 -8.73 26.52 26.17
C THR A 195 -8.46 26.42 27.67
N ASN A 196 -7.72 25.38 28.10
CA ASN A 196 -7.36 25.20 29.50
C ASN A 196 -6.38 26.29 30.00
N ILE A 197 -5.43 26.69 29.18
CA ILE A 197 -4.52 27.82 29.48
C ILE A 197 -5.32 29.13 29.69
N GLN A 198 -6.25 29.43 28.78
CA GLN A 198 -7.09 30.60 28.87
C GLN A 198 -7.96 30.61 30.15
N TYR A 199 -8.51 29.45 30.51
CA TYR A 199 -9.26 29.29 31.76
C TYR A 199 -8.40 29.55 32.99
N LEU A 200 -7.18 28.94 33.06
CA LEU A 200 -6.27 29.16 34.18
C LEU A 200 -5.74 30.59 34.26
N LYS A 201 -5.46 31.24 33.16
CA LYS A 201 -5.08 32.65 33.10
C LYS A 201 -6.19 33.58 33.62
N LYS A 202 -7.47 33.28 33.37
CA LYS A 202 -8.60 34.00 33.95
C LYS A 202 -8.67 33.83 35.47
N LEU A 203 -8.40 32.62 36.00
CA LEU A 203 -8.31 32.40 37.44
C LEU A 203 -7.10 33.15 38.08
N GLU A 204 -5.99 33.21 37.36
CA GLU A 204 -4.82 33.99 37.79
C GLU A 204 -5.15 35.48 37.92
N SER A 205 -5.80 36.06 36.92
CA SER A 205 -6.20 37.48 36.93
C SER A 205 -7.25 37.81 38.00
N SER A 206 -8.04 36.83 38.46
CA SER A 206 -9.00 36.98 39.56
C SER A 206 -8.43 36.64 40.95
N GLY A 207 -7.13 36.33 41.04
CA GLY A 207 -6.47 36.00 42.31
C GLY A 207 -6.85 34.64 42.90
N GLN A 208 -7.50 33.74 42.11
CA GLN A 208 -7.99 32.43 42.53
C GLN A 208 -7.10 31.27 42.13
N LEU A 209 -5.88 31.56 41.67
CA LEU A 209 -4.92 30.54 41.25
C LEU A 209 -4.09 30.07 42.45
N ASP A 210 -4.27 28.82 42.87
CA ASP A 210 -3.42 28.17 43.87
C ASP A 210 -2.11 27.66 43.25
N GLU A 211 -1.14 27.24 44.09
CA GLU A 211 0.20 26.84 43.63
C GLU A 211 0.16 25.55 42.79
N ALA A 212 -0.77 24.65 43.05
CA ALA A 212 -0.99 23.44 42.26
C ALA A 212 -1.48 23.80 40.83
N LYS A 213 -2.43 24.73 40.72
CA LYS A 213 -2.92 25.18 39.41
C LYS A 213 -1.88 26.01 38.66
N ARG A 214 -1.00 26.73 39.35
CA ARG A 214 0.11 27.44 38.73
C ARG A 214 1.10 26.49 38.08
N SER A 215 1.46 25.37 38.74
CA SER A 215 2.32 24.37 38.14
C SER A 215 1.69 23.67 36.93
N ILE A 216 0.35 23.45 36.96
CA ILE A 216 -0.40 22.95 35.81
C ILE A 216 -0.37 23.97 34.65
N LEU A 217 -0.57 25.25 34.91
CA LEU A 217 -0.50 26.30 33.90
C LEU A 217 0.87 26.31 33.18
N ILE A 218 1.95 26.21 33.95
CA ILE A 218 3.31 26.17 33.39
C ILE A 218 3.51 24.92 32.52
N SER A 219 3.03 23.76 32.97
CA SER A 219 3.13 22.53 32.19
C SER A 219 2.31 22.57 30.90
N LEU A 220 1.10 23.16 30.95
CA LEU A 220 0.24 23.35 29.76
C LEU A 220 0.85 24.35 28.77
N MET A 221 1.46 25.44 29.26
CA MET A 221 2.17 26.40 28.39
C MET A 221 3.35 25.72 27.67
N LYS A 222 4.11 24.88 28.38
CA LYS A 222 5.19 24.07 27.77
C LYS A 222 4.64 23.11 26.73
N ALA A 223 3.54 22.39 27.02
CA ALA A 223 2.87 21.50 26.10
C ALA A 223 2.33 22.23 24.87
N SER A 224 1.72 23.40 25.05
CA SER A 224 1.24 24.27 23.96
C SER A 224 2.38 24.65 23.00
N PHE A 225 3.52 25.08 23.55
CA PHE A 225 4.70 25.42 22.73
C PHE A 225 5.23 24.22 21.95
N GLN A 226 5.28 23.02 22.58
CA GLN A 226 5.71 21.80 21.91
C GLN A 226 4.75 21.39 20.78
N LEU A 227 3.44 21.43 21.05
CA LEU A 227 2.41 21.13 20.05
C LEU A 227 2.45 22.12 18.88
N GLN A 228 2.62 23.41 19.16
CA GLN A 228 2.74 24.44 18.11
C GLN A 228 3.96 24.21 17.22
N SER A 229 5.10 23.86 17.82
CA SER A 229 6.32 23.54 17.06
C SER A 229 6.12 22.28 16.20
N LYS A 230 5.43 21.25 16.73
CA LYS A 230 5.11 20.01 16.03
C LYS A 230 4.18 20.26 14.85
N LEU A 231 3.06 20.97 15.07
CA LEU A 231 2.11 21.35 14.01
C LEU A 231 2.79 22.13 12.88
N LYS A 232 3.72 23.05 13.22
CA LYS A 232 4.48 23.77 12.21
C LYS A 232 5.36 22.83 11.39
N SER A 233 6.11 21.93 12.04
CA SER A 233 7.00 20.99 11.37
C SER A 233 6.22 20.05 10.44
N GLU A 234 5.08 19.53 10.90
CA GLU A 234 4.20 18.64 10.12
C GLU A 234 3.53 19.38 8.95
N GLY A 235 3.14 20.64 9.17
CA GLY A 235 2.62 21.51 8.11
C GLY A 235 3.65 21.83 7.03
N ASP A 236 4.92 22.05 7.41
CA ASP A 236 6.02 22.24 6.47
C ASP A 236 6.31 20.96 5.69
N GLU A 237 6.30 19.77 6.36
CA GLU A 237 6.44 18.48 5.71
C GLU A 237 5.31 18.20 4.71
N LEU A 238 4.06 18.52 5.08
CA LEU A 238 2.92 18.37 4.18
C LEU A 238 3.07 19.23 2.93
N ARG A 239 3.51 20.49 3.08
CA ARG A 239 3.74 21.39 1.95
C ARG A 239 4.83 20.86 1.02
N GLU A 240 5.97 20.41 1.56
CA GLU A 240 7.04 19.80 0.76
C GLU A 240 6.56 18.55 0.04
N LEU A 241 5.74 17.72 0.69
CA LEU A 241 5.15 16.54 0.08
C LEU A 241 4.20 16.91 -1.06
N GLU A 242 3.36 17.93 -0.89
CA GLU A 242 2.45 18.41 -1.93
C GLU A 242 3.21 18.98 -3.15
N GLU A 243 4.31 19.68 -2.94
CA GLU A 243 5.20 20.12 -4.02
C GLU A 243 5.82 18.93 -4.78
N ARG A 244 6.26 17.90 -4.07
CA ARG A 244 6.77 16.66 -4.69
C ARG A 244 5.69 15.91 -5.46
N ILE A 245 4.48 15.84 -4.93
CA ILE A 245 3.32 15.28 -5.62
C ILE A 245 3.09 16.04 -6.93
N GLU A 246 3.09 17.37 -6.89
CA GLU A 246 2.87 18.17 -8.09
C GLU A 246 3.93 17.93 -9.15
N MET A 247 5.21 17.85 -8.77
CA MET A 247 6.31 17.56 -9.69
C MET A 247 6.29 16.14 -10.24
N SER A 248 5.78 15.17 -9.46
CA SER A 248 5.73 13.75 -9.84
C SER A 248 4.51 13.37 -10.66
N LYS A 249 3.53 14.27 -10.84
CA LYS A 249 2.30 13.98 -11.56
C LYS A 249 2.56 13.57 -13.00
N THR A 250 2.21 12.35 -13.33
CA THR A 250 2.15 11.85 -14.71
C THR A 250 0.79 12.17 -15.32
N LYS A 251 0.63 11.94 -16.63
CA LYS A 251 -0.66 12.20 -17.30
C LYS A 251 -1.81 11.36 -16.74
N GLY A 252 -1.53 10.23 -16.11
CA GLY A 252 -2.51 9.35 -15.49
C GLY A 252 -3.64 8.93 -16.45
N CYS A 253 -3.95 7.64 -16.54
CA CYS A 253 -5.02 7.16 -17.38
C CYS A 253 -5.68 5.92 -16.76
N VAL A 254 -7.01 5.83 -16.83
CA VAL A 254 -7.75 4.61 -16.51
C VAL A 254 -8.46 4.14 -17.76
N ARG A 255 -8.10 2.96 -18.28
CA ARG A 255 -8.69 2.37 -19.49
C ARG A 255 -9.51 1.14 -19.15
N VAL A 256 -10.79 1.20 -19.46
CA VAL A 256 -11.73 0.09 -19.28
C VAL A 256 -12.13 -0.43 -20.65
N ARG A 257 -11.74 -1.67 -20.96
CA ARG A 257 -11.99 -2.30 -22.27
C ARG A 257 -13.35 -3.01 -22.37
N GLY A 258 -14.09 -3.12 -21.29
CA GLY A 258 -15.42 -3.68 -21.18
C GLY A 258 -16.34 -2.68 -20.49
N ALA A 259 -16.85 -3.03 -19.31
CA ALA A 259 -17.79 -2.20 -18.55
C ALA A 259 -17.15 -1.55 -17.32
N CYS A 260 -17.51 -0.28 -17.10
CA CYS A 260 -17.26 0.45 -15.85
C CYS A 260 -18.60 0.65 -15.15
N TYR A 261 -18.72 0.14 -13.93
CA TYR A 261 -19.99 0.08 -13.19
C TYR A 261 -20.15 1.23 -12.19
N PRO A 262 -21.39 1.55 -11.78
CA PRO A 262 -21.65 2.47 -10.68
C PRO A 262 -20.96 2.02 -9.38
N GLY A 263 -20.64 2.98 -8.49
CA GLY A 263 -19.91 2.74 -7.24
C GLY A 263 -18.38 2.84 -7.39
N VAL A 264 -17.89 3.06 -8.61
CA VAL A 264 -16.49 3.35 -8.87
C VAL A 264 -16.21 4.83 -8.69
N THR A 265 -15.14 5.14 -7.98
CA THR A 265 -14.59 6.50 -7.83
C THR A 265 -13.20 6.54 -8.45
N ILE A 266 -13.00 7.40 -9.43
CA ILE A 266 -11.74 7.55 -10.17
C ILE A 266 -11.14 8.90 -9.83
N SER A 267 -9.90 8.90 -9.35
CA SER A 267 -9.13 10.11 -9.06
C SER A 267 -7.90 10.18 -9.97
N ILE A 268 -7.79 11.23 -10.76
CA ILE A 268 -6.65 11.49 -11.63
C ILE A 268 -6.05 12.84 -11.26
N ARG A 269 -4.80 12.86 -10.82
CA ARG A 269 -4.09 14.09 -10.42
C ARG A 269 -4.84 14.93 -9.36
N GLY A 270 -5.65 14.28 -8.52
CA GLY A 270 -6.44 14.95 -7.47
C GLY A 270 -7.86 15.35 -7.88
N LEU A 271 -8.21 15.28 -9.16
CA LEU A 271 -9.60 15.44 -9.61
C LEU A 271 -10.31 14.09 -9.51
N THR A 272 -11.51 14.13 -8.96
CA THR A 272 -12.31 12.93 -8.67
C THR A 272 -13.56 12.88 -9.54
N TYR A 273 -13.79 11.75 -10.19
CA TYR A 273 -14.99 11.43 -10.93
C TYR A 273 -15.69 10.23 -10.31
N ILE A 274 -16.99 10.33 -10.10
CA ILE A 274 -17.82 9.24 -9.57
C ILE A 274 -18.66 8.68 -10.70
N VAL A 275 -18.49 7.39 -10.97
CA VAL A 275 -19.27 6.68 -11.99
C VAL A 275 -20.69 6.46 -11.45
N ARG A 276 -21.68 7.08 -12.10
CA ARG A 276 -23.11 7.02 -11.73
C ARG A 276 -23.91 6.04 -12.57
N GLU A 277 -23.48 5.80 -13.78
CA GLU A 277 -24.14 4.91 -14.74
C GLU A 277 -23.11 4.01 -15.39
N GLU A 278 -23.53 2.84 -15.86
CA GLU A 278 -22.66 1.91 -16.59
C GLU A 278 -22.10 2.57 -17.85
N GLN A 279 -20.79 2.51 -18.02
CA GLN A 279 -20.08 3.01 -19.21
C GLN A 279 -19.29 1.85 -19.83
N LYS A 280 -19.30 1.77 -21.16
CA LYS A 280 -18.59 0.71 -21.90
C LYS A 280 -17.46 1.30 -22.74
N PHE A 281 -16.36 0.54 -22.85
CA PHE A 281 -15.22 0.91 -23.71
C PHE A 281 -14.72 2.34 -23.45
N CYS A 282 -14.54 2.70 -22.19
CA CYS A 282 -14.24 4.06 -21.79
C CYS A 282 -12.78 4.23 -21.33
N ALA A 283 -12.29 5.46 -21.48
CA ALA A 283 -11.01 5.89 -20.93
C ALA A 283 -11.20 7.20 -20.17
N PHE A 284 -10.67 7.25 -18.98
CA PHE A 284 -10.64 8.44 -18.15
C PHE A 284 -9.23 9.02 -18.20
N VAL A 285 -9.11 10.24 -18.66
CA VAL A 285 -7.85 10.96 -18.83
C VAL A 285 -7.99 12.36 -18.25
N PHE A 286 -6.88 12.94 -17.84
CA PHE A 286 -6.82 14.33 -17.47
C PHE A 286 -6.48 15.16 -18.73
N GLU A 287 -7.41 15.98 -19.19
CA GLU A 287 -7.20 17.01 -20.20
C GLU A 287 -7.03 18.33 -19.45
N GLY A 288 -5.78 18.80 -19.34
CA GLY A 288 -5.41 20.06 -18.69
C GLY A 288 -5.01 21.12 -19.65
#